data_bc55cb86d07f06bac3ab07c1611d8189
#
_entry.id   bc55cb86d07f06bac3ab07c1611d8189
#
_cell.length_a   1.000
_cell.length_b   1.000
_cell.length_c   1.000
_cell.angle_alpha   90.00
_cell.angle_beta   90.00
_cell.angle_gamma   90.00
#
_symmetry.space_group_name_H-M   'P 1'
#
loop_
_entity.id
_entity.type
_entity.pdbx_description
1 polymer ?
#
loop_
_entity_poly.entity_id
_entity_poly.type
_entity_poly.pdbx_seq_one_letter_code
_entity_poly.pdbx_strand_id
1 'polypeptide(L)'
;VGDYLNYGVVQTYKESIELQFDGRGVPILRHGSTYYYNPVTVAQYALTMYGRYYRGVAPLEAFVTAADALAELQDARGAFPYPFAYPYYLTGETFPPGWVSAMAQGLALSVFERAYVATGEARFRAAGNRALEFLLVPKSEGGPRGTLADLDPLLSGYVSFQEYPSTPDTYTLNGHMYT
;
A
#
# COMPACT_ATOMS: atom_id res chain seq x y z
N VAL A 1 -14.71 -10.80 8.54
CA VAL A 1 -13.32 -10.37 8.30
C VAL A 1 -12.70 -10.03 9.64
N GLY A 2 -11.75 -10.85 10.11
CA GLY A 2 -11.18 -10.73 11.45
C GLY A 2 -10.05 -9.72 11.57
N ASP A 3 -9.51 -9.59 12.79
CA ASP A 3 -8.30 -8.84 13.13
C ASP A 3 -7.09 -9.53 12.49
N TYR A 4 -6.79 -9.15 11.29
CA TYR A 4 -5.68 -9.67 10.50
C TYR A 4 -4.71 -8.53 10.19
N LEU A 5 -3.43 -8.78 10.27
CA LEU A 5 -2.38 -7.79 10.10
C LEU A 5 -2.40 -6.69 11.19
N ASN A 6 -2.12 -7.08 12.42
CA ASN A 6 -1.88 -6.12 13.50
C ASN A 6 -0.42 -5.65 13.42
N TYR A 7 -0.21 -4.47 12.88
CA TYR A 7 1.13 -3.85 12.76
C TYR A 7 1.63 -3.20 14.06
N GLY A 8 0.99 -3.48 15.17
CA GLY A 8 1.37 -2.92 16.47
C GLY A 8 1.02 -1.43 16.59
N VAL A 9 1.80 -0.70 17.35
CA VAL A 9 1.53 0.71 17.63
C VAL A 9 2.29 1.55 16.62
N VAL A 10 1.61 2.11 15.61
CA VAL A 10 2.18 3.12 14.71
C VAL A 10 2.80 4.28 15.53
N GLN A 11 2.36 4.47 16.76
CA GLN A 11 2.91 5.43 17.72
C GLN A 11 4.39 5.20 18.07
N THR A 12 4.92 3.99 17.95
CA THR A 12 6.35 3.75 18.15
C THR A 12 7.23 4.45 17.11
N TYR A 13 6.67 4.81 15.97
CA TYR A 13 7.34 5.64 14.98
C TYR A 13 7.28 7.14 15.30
N LYS A 14 6.53 7.58 16.33
CA LYS A 14 6.48 9.00 16.73
C LYS A 14 7.81 9.53 17.26
N GLU A 15 8.68 8.65 17.70
CA GLU A 15 10.03 9.02 18.13
C GLU A 15 10.99 9.20 16.95
N SER A 16 10.64 8.68 15.78
CA SER A 16 11.35 9.02 14.56
C SER A 16 10.78 10.34 14.04
N ILE A 17 11.64 11.32 13.85
CA ILE A 17 11.31 12.65 13.26
C ILE A 17 10.71 12.54 11.85
N GLU A 18 10.56 11.34 11.34
CA GLU A 18 10.17 11.06 9.96
C GLU A 18 8.67 10.87 9.81
N LEU A 19 7.94 10.53 10.88
CA LEU A 19 6.50 10.31 10.84
C LEU A 19 5.76 11.39 11.63
N GLN A 20 4.81 12.03 10.99
CA GLN A 20 3.86 12.96 11.59
C GLN A 20 2.42 12.52 11.27
N PHE A 21 1.45 13.23 11.82
CA PHE A 21 0.03 13.03 11.51
C PHE A 21 -0.55 14.34 10.98
N ASP A 22 -1.38 14.24 9.95
CA ASP A 22 -2.13 15.39 9.42
C ASP A 22 -3.26 15.83 10.39
N GLY A 23 -4.00 16.86 10.00
CA GLY A 23 -5.13 17.37 10.80
C GLY A 23 -6.29 16.37 10.97
N ARG A 24 -6.34 15.28 10.20
CA ARG A 24 -7.31 14.19 10.30
C ARG A 24 -6.79 13.02 11.15
N GLY A 25 -5.52 13.07 11.58
CA GLY A 25 -4.87 11.98 12.29
C GLY A 25 -4.36 10.86 11.38
N VAL A 26 -4.15 11.12 10.09
CA VAL A 26 -3.58 10.17 9.12
C VAL A 26 -2.06 10.37 9.04
N PRO A 27 -1.24 9.28 9.02
CA PRO A 27 0.21 9.40 9.03
C PRO A 27 0.74 9.94 7.70
N ILE A 28 1.74 10.83 7.81
CA ILE A 28 2.55 11.34 6.72
C ILE A 28 4.03 11.09 7.03
N LEU A 29 4.82 10.71 6.03
CA LEU A 29 6.23 10.40 6.14
C LEU A 29 7.09 11.47 5.50
N ARG A 30 8.21 11.78 6.14
CA ARG A 30 9.19 12.72 5.60
C ARG A 30 10.06 12.05 4.54
N HIS A 31 10.14 12.68 3.36
CA HIS A 31 11.10 12.39 2.31
C HIS A 31 11.85 13.68 1.96
N GLY A 32 13.14 13.72 2.22
CA GLY A 32 13.92 14.95 2.13
C GLY A 32 13.44 15.99 3.15
N SER A 33 12.98 17.14 2.67
CA SER A 33 12.42 18.23 3.49
C SER A 33 10.88 18.25 3.53
N THR A 34 10.20 17.36 2.81
CA THR A 34 8.75 17.40 2.62
C THR A 34 8.08 16.16 3.18
N TYR A 35 6.86 16.32 3.70
CA TYR A 35 6.03 15.23 4.17
C TYR A 35 5.03 14.81 3.09
N TYR A 36 4.88 13.51 2.91
CA TYR A 36 3.99 12.89 1.94
C TYR A 36 3.16 11.78 2.56
N TYR A 37 1.99 11.54 2.03
CA TYR A 37 1.30 10.28 2.28
C TYR A 37 2.05 9.16 1.55
N ASN A 38 2.44 8.14 2.32
CA ASN A 38 2.99 6.91 1.77
C ASN A 38 1.87 5.85 1.77
N PRO A 39 1.47 5.32 0.62
CA PRO A 39 0.31 4.41 0.53
C PRO A 39 0.41 3.20 1.45
N VAL A 40 1.59 2.58 1.57
CA VAL A 40 1.81 1.45 2.49
C VAL A 40 1.61 1.88 3.95
N THR A 41 2.18 3.01 4.35
CA THR A 41 2.05 3.51 5.73
C THR A 41 0.61 3.87 6.07
N VAL A 42 -0.12 4.51 5.17
CA VAL A 42 -1.54 4.83 5.36
C VAL A 42 -2.38 3.55 5.47
N ALA A 43 -2.12 2.56 4.60
CA ALA A 43 -2.84 1.29 4.63
C ALA A 43 -2.54 0.49 5.92
N GLN A 44 -1.29 0.41 6.36
CA GLN A 44 -0.91 -0.24 7.62
C GLN A 44 -1.55 0.45 8.83
N TYR A 45 -1.59 1.77 8.83
CA TYR A 45 -2.27 2.54 9.86
C TYR A 45 -3.79 2.25 9.87
N ALA A 46 -4.43 2.25 8.70
CA ALA A 46 -5.84 1.90 8.58
C ALA A 46 -6.12 0.50 9.14
N LEU A 47 -5.32 -0.51 8.78
CA LEU A 47 -5.47 -1.87 9.30
C LEU A 47 -5.25 -1.95 10.82
N THR A 48 -4.33 -1.15 11.36
CA THR A 48 -4.14 -1.02 12.81
C THR A 48 -5.38 -0.42 13.47
N MET A 49 -5.96 0.63 12.90
CA MET A 49 -7.20 1.23 13.42
C MET A 49 -8.39 0.28 13.32
N TYR A 50 -8.48 -0.50 12.23
CA TYR A 50 -9.48 -1.55 12.11
C TYR A 50 -9.34 -2.61 13.23
N GLY A 51 -8.12 -3.10 13.48
CA GLY A 51 -7.87 -4.05 14.56
C GLY A 51 -8.22 -3.49 15.94
N ARG A 52 -7.96 -2.21 16.19
CA ARG A 52 -8.36 -1.52 17.41
C ARG A 52 -9.89 -1.38 17.54
N TYR A 53 -10.57 -1.04 16.44
CA TYR A 53 -12.03 -1.04 16.37
C TYR A 53 -12.60 -2.43 16.65
N TYR A 54 -12.10 -3.45 15.98
CA TYR A 54 -12.56 -4.84 16.13
C TYR A 54 -12.44 -5.33 17.58
N ARG A 55 -11.43 -4.88 18.30
CA ARG A 55 -11.23 -5.18 19.75
C ARG A 55 -11.97 -4.21 20.69
N GLY A 56 -12.77 -3.29 20.19
CA GLY A 56 -13.50 -2.30 21.02
C GLY A 56 -12.60 -1.25 21.68
N VAL A 57 -11.38 -1.02 21.17
CA VAL A 57 -10.39 -0.09 21.74
C VAL A 57 -10.41 1.29 21.05
N ALA A 58 -10.93 1.38 19.83
CA ALA A 58 -11.05 2.62 19.07
C ALA A 58 -12.39 2.67 18.33
N PRO A 59 -12.91 3.87 18.01
CA PRO A 59 -14.11 4.01 17.21
C PRO A 59 -13.85 3.62 15.75
N LEU A 60 -14.91 3.19 15.03
CA LEU A 60 -14.85 2.85 13.61
C LEU A 60 -14.38 4.04 12.75
N GLU A 61 -14.74 5.24 13.14
CA GLU A 61 -14.43 6.50 12.45
C GLU A 61 -12.93 6.67 12.17
N ALA A 62 -12.06 6.33 13.12
CA ALA A 62 -10.61 6.42 12.93
C ALA A 62 -10.11 5.52 11.80
N PHE A 63 -10.71 4.33 11.64
CA PHE A 63 -10.43 3.44 10.52
C PHE A 63 -10.97 3.99 9.20
N VAL A 64 -12.23 4.46 9.21
CA VAL A 64 -12.89 5.00 8.00
C VAL A 64 -12.13 6.22 7.49
N THR A 65 -11.71 7.13 8.37
CA THR A 65 -10.89 8.30 8.00
C THR A 65 -9.59 7.89 7.30
N ALA A 66 -8.90 6.88 7.80
CA ALA A 66 -7.68 6.39 7.16
C ALA A 66 -7.95 5.67 5.83
N ALA A 67 -9.06 4.93 5.73
CA ALA A 67 -9.48 4.28 4.49
C ALA A 67 -9.88 5.32 3.41
N ASP A 68 -10.52 6.42 3.80
CA ASP A 68 -10.84 7.53 2.91
C ASP A 68 -9.57 8.21 2.41
N ALA A 69 -8.64 8.51 3.31
CA ALA A 69 -7.35 9.09 2.92
C ALA A 69 -6.61 8.17 1.93
N LEU A 70 -6.66 6.84 2.13
CA LEU A 70 -6.09 5.90 1.19
C LEU A 70 -6.81 5.93 -0.17
N ALA A 71 -8.14 6.01 -0.18
CA ALA A 71 -8.92 6.11 -1.42
C ALA A 71 -8.62 7.41 -2.20
N GLU A 72 -8.33 8.51 -1.51
CA GLU A 72 -7.90 9.78 -2.11
C GLU A 72 -6.54 9.69 -2.81
N LEU A 73 -5.67 8.75 -2.39
CA LEU A 73 -4.37 8.52 -3.05
C LEU A 73 -4.48 7.68 -4.33
N GLN A 74 -5.62 7.04 -4.57
CA GLN A 74 -5.83 6.18 -5.72
C GLN A 74 -6.03 7.02 -6.99
N ASP A 75 -5.20 6.77 -8.02
CA ASP A 75 -5.37 7.42 -9.33
C ASP A 75 -6.53 6.78 -10.14
N ALA A 76 -6.80 7.37 -11.32
CA ALA A 76 -7.89 6.90 -12.19
C ALA A 76 -7.69 5.47 -12.72
N ARG A 77 -6.45 4.96 -12.73
CA ARG A 77 -6.12 3.59 -13.15
C ARG A 77 -6.31 2.57 -12.01
N GLY A 78 -6.53 3.05 -10.78
CA GLY A 78 -6.57 2.21 -9.59
C GLY A 78 -5.21 2.04 -8.87
N ALA A 79 -4.18 2.75 -9.34
CA ALA A 79 -2.85 2.73 -8.75
C ALA A 79 -2.74 3.62 -7.51
N PHE A 80 -1.74 3.34 -6.67
CA PHE A 80 -1.30 4.19 -5.56
C PHE A 80 0.11 4.72 -5.87
N PRO A 81 0.24 5.78 -6.71
CA PRO A 81 1.53 6.31 -7.08
C PRO A 81 2.21 7.00 -5.89
N TYR A 82 3.51 6.76 -5.73
CA TYR A 82 4.31 7.45 -4.73
C TYR A 82 4.70 8.83 -5.25
N PRO A 83 4.45 9.91 -4.50
CA PRO A 83 4.65 11.28 -5.00
C PRO A 83 6.09 11.78 -4.92
N PHE A 84 7.05 10.92 -4.59
CA PHE A 84 8.45 11.26 -4.39
C PHE A 84 9.38 10.29 -5.12
N ALA A 85 10.60 10.75 -5.42
CA ALA A 85 11.64 9.88 -5.96
C ALA A 85 12.21 8.97 -4.87
N TYR A 86 12.52 7.72 -5.22
CA TYR A 86 13.04 6.74 -4.27
C TYR A 86 14.35 6.10 -4.80
N PRO A 87 15.49 6.38 -4.15
CA PRO A 87 16.75 5.73 -4.46
C PRO A 87 16.73 4.29 -3.93
N TYR A 88 16.72 3.33 -4.84
CA TYR A 88 16.63 1.92 -4.49
C TYR A 88 18.01 1.29 -4.36
N TYR A 89 18.37 0.94 -3.15
CA TYR A 89 19.74 0.55 -2.80
C TYR A 89 20.20 -0.79 -3.40
N LEU A 90 19.28 -1.71 -3.73
CA LEU A 90 19.65 -3.03 -4.27
C LEU A 90 20.14 -2.96 -5.70
N THR A 91 19.55 -2.12 -6.54
CA THR A 91 19.91 -1.98 -7.94
C THR A 91 20.65 -0.68 -8.26
N GLY A 92 20.66 0.28 -7.33
CA GLY A 92 21.19 1.61 -7.54
C GLY A 92 20.30 2.51 -8.40
N GLU A 93 19.13 2.03 -8.83
CA GLU A 93 18.16 2.83 -9.57
C GLU A 93 17.53 3.90 -8.68
N THR A 94 17.04 4.96 -9.29
CA THR A 94 16.15 5.92 -8.63
C THR A 94 14.81 5.90 -9.33
N PHE A 95 13.78 5.45 -8.64
CA PHE A 95 12.42 5.51 -9.18
C PHE A 95 11.92 6.95 -9.15
N PRO A 96 11.46 7.49 -10.29
CA PRO A 96 10.89 8.84 -10.33
C PRO A 96 9.54 8.90 -9.61
N PRO A 97 9.07 10.10 -9.19
CA PRO A 97 7.72 10.26 -8.66
C PRO A 97 6.68 9.63 -9.61
N GLY A 98 5.67 8.96 -9.03
CA GLY A 98 4.67 8.21 -9.78
C GLY A 98 4.94 6.70 -9.84
N TRP A 99 6.03 6.20 -9.29
CA TRP A 99 6.26 4.75 -9.17
C TRP A 99 5.20 4.07 -8.30
N VAL A 100 5.00 2.78 -8.52
CA VAL A 100 3.95 1.99 -7.85
C VAL A 100 4.53 0.76 -7.16
N SER A 101 3.81 0.22 -6.20
CA SER A 101 4.21 -0.95 -5.42
C SER A 101 3.07 -1.96 -5.34
N ALA A 102 3.36 -3.23 -5.60
CA ALA A 102 2.41 -4.31 -5.37
C ALA A 102 1.97 -4.38 -3.90
N MET A 103 2.89 -4.17 -2.96
CA MET A 103 2.56 -4.16 -1.53
C MET A 103 1.51 -3.10 -1.20
N ALA A 104 1.60 -1.90 -1.79
CA ALA A 104 0.59 -0.86 -1.60
C ALA A 104 -0.78 -1.31 -2.12
N GLN A 105 -0.84 -1.93 -3.29
CA GLN A 105 -2.07 -2.45 -3.88
C GLN A 105 -2.71 -3.53 -3.00
N GLY A 106 -1.95 -4.52 -2.56
CA GLY A 106 -2.45 -5.62 -1.75
C GLY A 106 -2.93 -5.18 -0.36
N LEU A 107 -2.18 -4.28 0.31
CA LEU A 107 -2.62 -3.69 1.57
C LEU A 107 -3.90 -2.86 1.40
N ALA A 108 -4.01 -2.10 0.31
CA ALA A 108 -5.20 -1.32 0.01
C ALA A 108 -6.43 -2.22 -0.22
N LEU A 109 -6.29 -3.36 -0.90
CA LEU A 109 -7.36 -4.37 -1.02
C LEU A 109 -7.86 -4.82 0.35
N SER A 110 -6.93 -5.13 1.26
CA SER A 110 -7.27 -5.50 2.65
C SER A 110 -8.03 -4.41 3.41
N VAL A 111 -7.63 -3.14 3.21
CA VAL A 111 -8.30 -1.98 3.82
C VAL A 111 -9.72 -1.83 3.26
N PHE A 112 -9.86 -1.78 1.95
CA PHE A 112 -11.14 -1.49 1.30
C PHE A 112 -12.19 -2.59 1.50
N GLU A 113 -11.78 -3.86 1.50
CA GLU A 113 -12.68 -4.96 1.85
C GLU A 113 -13.22 -4.81 3.27
N ARG A 114 -12.35 -4.49 4.24
CA ARG A 114 -12.77 -4.27 5.64
C ARG A 114 -13.65 -3.04 5.79
N ALA A 115 -13.33 -1.96 5.08
CA ALA A 115 -14.13 -0.75 5.10
C ALA A 115 -15.53 -1.00 4.52
N TYR A 116 -15.61 -1.72 3.39
CA TYR A 116 -16.90 -2.12 2.81
C TYR A 116 -17.71 -3.01 3.76
N VAL A 117 -17.10 -4.02 4.36
CA VAL A 117 -17.80 -4.92 5.30
C VAL A 117 -18.27 -4.17 6.55
N ALA A 118 -17.47 -3.22 7.06
CA ALA A 118 -17.81 -2.49 8.28
C ALA A 118 -18.85 -1.38 8.07
N THR A 119 -18.90 -0.77 6.87
CA THR A 119 -19.75 0.41 6.61
C THR A 119 -20.90 0.15 5.65
N GLY A 120 -20.79 -0.86 4.76
CA GLY A 120 -21.70 -1.08 3.65
C GLY A 120 -21.53 -0.08 2.49
N GLU A 121 -20.55 0.83 2.55
CA GLU A 121 -20.40 1.91 1.57
C GLU A 121 -19.75 1.43 0.27
N ALA A 122 -20.53 1.47 -0.83
CA ALA A 122 -20.12 0.96 -2.15
C ALA A 122 -18.83 1.59 -2.71
N ARG A 123 -18.47 2.80 -2.27
CA ARG A 123 -17.23 3.48 -2.69
C ARG A 123 -15.97 2.67 -2.35
N PHE A 124 -15.94 2.01 -1.20
CA PHE A 124 -14.80 1.17 -0.80
C PHE A 124 -14.69 -0.07 -1.68
N ARG A 125 -15.82 -0.73 -1.99
CA ARG A 125 -15.84 -1.84 -2.93
C ARG A 125 -15.36 -1.42 -4.32
N ALA A 126 -15.81 -0.26 -4.80
CA ALA A 126 -15.37 0.28 -6.09
C ALA A 126 -13.86 0.59 -6.10
N ALA A 127 -13.32 1.18 -5.03
CA ALA A 127 -11.89 1.43 -4.88
C ALA A 127 -11.08 0.11 -4.84
N GLY A 128 -11.56 -0.89 -4.12
CA GLY A 128 -10.96 -2.22 -4.06
C GLY A 128 -10.92 -2.90 -5.44
N ASN A 129 -12.02 -2.87 -6.18
CA ASN A 129 -12.06 -3.44 -7.54
C ASN A 129 -11.02 -2.79 -8.46
N ARG A 130 -10.91 -1.45 -8.47
CA ARG A 130 -9.88 -0.75 -9.26
C ARG A 130 -8.46 -1.11 -8.80
N ALA A 131 -8.24 -1.24 -7.50
CA ALA A 131 -6.94 -1.66 -6.98
C ALA A 131 -6.56 -3.07 -7.44
N LEU A 132 -7.51 -4.00 -7.46
CA LEU A 132 -7.30 -5.36 -7.97
C LEU A 132 -7.00 -5.36 -9.48
N GLU A 133 -7.79 -4.61 -10.27
CA GLU A 133 -7.55 -4.48 -11.70
C GLU A 133 -6.13 -3.95 -11.98
N PHE A 134 -5.70 -2.92 -11.26
CA PHE A 134 -4.35 -2.38 -11.44
C PHE A 134 -3.25 -3.34 -10.95
N LEU A 135 -3.47 -4.09 -9.87
CA LEU A 135 -2.51 -5.10 -9.39
C LEU A 135 -2.17 -6.11 -10.49
N LEU A 136 -3.13 -6.41 -11.37
CA LEU A 136 -2.97 -7.36 -12.47
C LEU A 136 -2.36 -6.75 -13.74
N VAL A 137 -2.10 -5.44 -13.77
CA VAL A 137 -1.45 -4.77 -14.92
C VAL A 137 0.02 -5.21 -15.01
N PRO A 138 0.49 -5.63 -16.21
CA PRO A 138 1.88 -6.01 -16.40
C PRO A 138 2.87 -4.87 -16.10
N LYS A 139 4.07 -5.23 -15.64
CA LYS A 139 5.18 -4.27 -15.44
C LYS A 139 5.54 -3.51 -16.73
N SER A 140 5.47 -4.17 -17.88
CA SER A 140 5.67 -3.55 -19.21
C SER A 140 4.66 -2.44 -19.54
N GLU A 141 3.53 -2.42 -18.83
CA GLU A 141 2.46 -1.42 -18.98
C GLU A 141 2.40 -0.47 -17.77
N GLY A 142 3.44 -0.49 -16.93
CA GLY A 142 3.57 0.36 -15.75
C GLY A 142 2.83 -0.15 -14.51
N GLY A 143 2.40 -1.41 -14.50
CA GLY A 143 1.81 -2.08 -13.35
C GLY A 143 2.83 -2.84 -12.50
N PRO A 144 2.39 -3.48 -11.41
CA PRO A 144 3.28 -4.19 -10.51
C PRO A 144 3.43 -5.69 -10.82
N ARG A 145 2.69 -6.22 -11.81
CA ARG A 145 2.71 -7.65 -12.14
C ARG A 145 3.89 -8.00 -13.03
N GLY A 146 4.79 -8.84 -12.53
CA GLY A 146 5.89 -9.47 -13.26
C GLY A 146 5.73 -10.99 -13.37
N THR A 147 6.86 -11.66 -13.68
CA THR A 147 6.98 -13.13 -13.66
C THR A 147 8.24 -13.52 -12.91
N LEU A 148 8.45 -14.81 -12.69
CA LEU A 148 9.68 -15.33 -12.08
C LEU A 148 10.79 -15.59 -13.12
N ALA A 149 10.66 -15.08 -14.34
CA ALA A 149 11.58 -15.33 -15.44
C ALA A 149 13.04 -14.91 -15.17
N ASP A 150 13.25 -13.85 -14.38
CA ASP A 150 14.60 -13.38 -14.02
C ASP A 150 15.30 -14.30 -13.01
N LEU A 151 14.54 -15.13 -12.26
CA LEU A 151 15.09 -16.17 -11.41
C LEU A 151 15.49 -17.41 -12.22
N ASP A 152 14.55 -17.86 -13.06
CA ASP A 152 14.74 -18.98 -13.98
C ASP A 152 13.81 -18.81 -15.19
N PRO A 153 14.32 -18.82 -16.43
CA PRO A 153 13.50 -18.73 -17.64
C PRO A 153 12.36 -19.76 -17.72
N LEU A 154 12.53 -20.94 -17.11
CA LEU A 154 11.49 -21.98 -17.03
C LEU A 154 10.32 -21.56 -16.14
N LEU A 155 10.49 -20.56 -15.28
CA LEU A 155 9.45 -20.02 -14.39
C LEU A 155 8.71 -18.82 -14.99
N SER A 156 8.87 -18.53 -16.27
CA SER A 156 8.22 -17.41 -16.96
C SER A 156 6.69 -17.45 -16.95
N GLY A 157 6.10 -18.64 -16.74
CA GLY A 157 4.65 -18.80 -16.59
C GLY A 157 4.10 -18.49 -15.19
N TYR A 158 4.96 -18.25 -14.21
CA TYR A 158 4.53 -17.96 -12.83
C TYR A 158 4.51 -16.45 -12.59
N VAL A 159 3.38 -15.97 -12.06
CA VAL A 159 3.18 -14.57 -11.73
C VAL A 159 3.96 -14.18 -10.47
N SER A 160 4.57 -13.01 -10.52
CA SER A 160 5.20 -12.35 -9.38
C SER A 160 4.65 -10.93 -9.26
N PHE A 161 4.46 -10.45 -8.05
CA PHE A 161 4.05 -9.08 -7.78
C PHE A 161 5.21 -8.30 -7.17
N GLN A 162 5.61 -7.22 -7.85
CA GLN A 162 6.81 -6.49 -7.50
C GLN A 162 6.52 -5.37 -6.49
N GLU A 163 7.16 -5.45 -5.33
CA GLU A 163 7.12 -4.35 -4.37
C GLU A 163 7.81 -3.10 -4.94
N TYR A 164 8.91 -3.31 -5.65
CA TYR A 164 9.68 -2.24 -6.30
C TYR A 164 9.76 -2.51 -7.81
N PRO A 165 9.53 -1.50 -8.67
CA PRO A 165 9.52 -1.69 -10.14
C PRO A 165 10.93 -1.71 -10.74
N SER A 166 11.89 -2.36 -10.08
CA SER A 166 13.30 -2.44 -10.47
C SER A 166 13.54 -3.32 -11.69
N THR A 167 14.67 -3.09 -12.36
CA THR A 167 15.16 -3.95 -13.45
C THR A 167 16.63 -4.32 -13.20
N PRO A 168 16.95 -5.62 -12.99
CA PRO A 168 16.05 -6.79 -12.94
C PRO A 168 15.09 -6.78 -11.74
N ASP A 169 14.10 -7.67 -11.76
CA ASP A 169 13.18 -7.85 -10.64
C ASP A 169 13.93 -8.31 -9.39
N THR A 170 13.60 -7.73 -8.22
CA THR A 170 14.32 -8.03 -6.96
C THR A 170 13.57 -8.98 -6.04
N TYR A 171 12.35 -9.38 -6.40
CA TYR A 171 11.56 -10.41 -5.73
C TYR A 171 11.46 -10.23 -4.19
N THR A 172 11.11 -9.04 -3.76
CA THR A 172 10.95 -8.72 -2.34
C THR A 172 9.82 -9.55 -1.74
N LEU A 173 10.18 -10.58 -0.97
CA LEU A 173 9.25 -11.62 -0.50
C LEU A 173 8.10 -11.05 0.35
N ASN A 174 8.41 -10.18 1.30
CA ASN A 174 7.39 -9.57 2.15
C ASN A 174 6.39 -8.73 1.32
N GLY A 175 6.87 -7.98 0.33
CA GLY A 175 5.99 -7.23 -0.58
C GLY A 175 5.06 -8.16 -1.36
N HIS A 176 5.58 -9.28 -1.88
CA HIS A 176 4.79 -10.29 -2.57
C HIS A 176 3.76 -10.97 -1.65
N MET A 177 4.09 -11.21 -0.39
CA MET A 177 3.18 -11.87 0.58
C MET A 177 1.96 -11.02 0.95
N TYR A 178 2.00 -9.70 0.74
CA TYR A 178 0.87 -8.82 0.99
C TYR A 178 -0.07 -8.64 -0.22
N THR A 179 0.22 -9.29 -1.32
CA THR A 179 -0.57 -9.22 -2.56
C THR A 179 -1.37 -10.49 -2.79
#